data_2167a700828d5b0fc16566a484802420
#
_entry.id   2167a700828d5b0fc16566a484802420
#
_cell.length_a   1.000
_cell.length_b   1.000
_cell.length_c   1.000
_cell.angle_alpha   90.00
_cell.angle_beta   90.00
_cell.angle_gamma   90.00
#
_symmetry.space_group_name_H-M   'P 1'
#
loop_
_entity.id
_entity.type
_entity.pdbx_description
1 polymer ?
#
loop_
_entity_poly.entity_id
_entity_poly.type
_entity_poly.pdbx_seq_one_letter_code
_entity_poly.pdbx_strand_id
1 'polypeptide(L)'
;MYDLVNFIQINPDNNRITGNIATLSFDIDVTGEPLLSSNPKAPTFRLYGLTPRMRRIDIGGIWTRQNCEGNDYFTLSVCTGLGRFNANLGRYPGQDDETLYAVIAWA
;
A
#
# COMPACT_ATOMS: atom_id res chain seq x y z
N MET A 1 7.59 -10.62 20.27
CA MET A 1 6.56 -9.89 19.50
C MET A 1 6.95 -9.87 18.04
N TYR A 2 6.03 -10.21 17.17
CA TYR A 2 6.29 -10.19 15.74
C TYR A 2 5.86 -8.86 15.17
N ASP A 3 6.75 -8.19 14.44
CA ASP A 3 6.37 -7.07 13.61
C ASP A 3 5.85 -7.62 12.30
N LEU A 4 4.69 -7.19 11.89
CA LEU A 4 4.16 -7.55 10.57
C LEU A 4 5.02 -6.89 9.51
N VAL A 5 5.26 -7.64 8.43
CA VAL A 5 5.93 -7.12 7.23
C VAL A 5 5.04 -7.33 6.02
N ASN A 6 5.24 -6.52 5.00
CA ASN A 6 4.51 -6.61 3.73
C ASN A 6 2.99 -6.59 3.95
N PHE A 7 2.53 -5.59 4.67
CA PHE A 7 1.12 -5.40 4.95
C PHE A 7 0.70 -3.97 4.69
N ILE A 8 -0.60 -3.80 4.44
CA ILE A 8 -1.27 -2.50 4.41
C ILE A 8 -2.51 -2.61 5.30
N GLN A 9 -2.59 -1.73 6.27
CA GLN A 9 -3.77 -1.60 7.14
C GLN A 9 -4.52 -0.32 6.79
N ILE A 10 -5.80 -0.45 6.41
CA ILE A 10 -6.66 0.69 6.12
C ILE A 10 -7.60 0.88 7.32
N ASN A 11 -7.45 2.00 8.02
CA ASN A 11 -8.28 2.29 9.17
C ASN A 11 -9.71 2.63 8.69
N PRO A 12 -10.75 1.88 9.10
CA PRO A 12 -12.09 2.11 8.60
C PRO A 12 -12.72 3.43 9.08
N ASP A 13 -12.21 4.03 10.15
CA ASP A 13 -12.78 5.26 10.69
C ASP A 13 -12.39 6.51 9.91
N ASN A 14 -11.15 6.55 9.40
CA ASN A 14 -10.63 7.75 8.74
C ASN A 14 -9.96 7.46 7.39
N ASN A 15 -9.97 6.21 6.93
CA ASN A 15 -9.34 5.74 5.70
C ASN A 15 -7.83 6.03 5.64
N ARG A 16 -7.19 6.21 6.78
CA ARG A 16 -5.74 6.36 6.83
C ARG A 16 -5.07 5.00 6.75
N ILE A 17 -3.91 5.00 6.13
CA ILE A 17 -3.16 3.79 5.84
C ILE A 17 -1.88 3.79 6.66
N THR A 18 -1.57 2.64 7.24
CA THR A 18 -0.25 2.33 7.77
C THR A 18 0.18 0.99 7.21
N GLY A 19 1.47 0.80 7.01
CA GLY A 19 1.95 -0.45 6.46
C GLY A 19 3.47 -0.54 6.43
N ASN A 20 3.92 -1.65 5.84
CA ASN A 20 5.33 -1.93 5.69
C ASN A 20 5.55 -2.67 4.38
N ILE A 21 6.63 -2.34 3.67
CA ILE A 21 7.07 -3.07 2.49
C ILE A 21 8.52 -3.44 2.71
N ALA A 22 8.79 -4.74 2.78
CA ALA A 22 10.12 -5.26 3.04
C ALA A 22 10.54 -6.23 1.94
N THR A 23 11.74 -6.01 1.40
CA THR A 23 12.38 -6.90 0.43
C THR A 23 13.82 -7.13 0.85
N LEU A 24 14.56 -7.91 0.07
CA LEU A 24 15.98 -8.08 0.32
C LEU A 24 16.79 -6.80 0.11
N SER A 25 16.24 -5.85 -0.63
CA SER A 25 16.93 -4.60 -0.98
C SER A 25 16.51 -3.42 -0.12
N PHE A 26 15.31 -3.45 0.44
CA PHE A 26 14.81 -2.33 1.23
C PHE A 26 13.73 -2.79 2.22
N ASP A 27 13.55 -2.00 3.26
CA ASP A 27 12.51 -2.19 4.25
C ASP A 27 12.03 -0.80 4.66
N ILE A 28 10.80 -0.46 4.31
CA ILE A 28 10.24 0.86 4.56
C ILE A 28 8.87 0.75 5.23
N ASP A 29 8.63 1.64 6.16
CA ASP A 29 7.29 1.86 6.69
C ASP A 29 6.58 2.90 5.84
N VAL A 30 5.31 2.65 5.55
CA VAL A 30 4.51 3.54 4.71
C VAL A 30 3.30 4.03 5.49
N THR A 31 2.91 5.25 5.17
CA THR A 31 1.64 5.82 5.62
C THR A 31 0.88 6.29 4.39
N GLY A 32 -0.42 6.48 4.53
CA GLY A 32 -1.22 6.92 3.41
C GLY A 32 -2.49 7.58 3.83
N GLU A 33 -3.11 8.23 2.86
CA GLU A 33 -4.39 8.92 3.06
C GLU A 33 -5.19 8.85 1.77
N PRO A 34 -6.54 8.97 1.86
CA PRO A 34 -7.37 8.96 0.66
C PRO A 34 -7.08 10.19 -0.18
N LEU A 35 -7.06 10.00 -1.50
CA LEU A 35 -6.90 11.09 -2.46
C LEU A 35 -8.25 11.36 -3.12
N LEU A 36 -8.77 12.56 -2.93
CA LEU A 36 -9.99 12.99 -3.59
C LEU A 36 -9.60 13.62 -4.93
N SER A 37 -9.91 12.92 -6.02
CA SER A 37 -9.61 13.39 -7.37
C SER A 37 -10.72 12.97 -8.32
N SER A 38 -11.05 13.83 -9.26
CA SER A 38 -11.98 13.50 -10.33
C SER A 38 -11.28 12.79 -11.50
N ASN A 39 -9.96 12.69 -11.49
CA ASN A 39 -9.20 12.02 -12.52
C ASN A 39 -9.31 10.50 -12.34
N PRO A 40 -9.89 9.74 -13.31
CA PRO A 40 -10.04 8.29 -13.15
C PRO A 40 -8.71 7.53 -13.12
N LYS A 41 -7.60 8.15 -13.53
CA LYS A 41 -6.27 7.55 -13.49
C LYS A 41 -5.52 7.83 -12.19
N ALA A 42 -6.07 8.69 -11.32
CA ALA A 42 -5.45 9.00 -10.04
C ALA A 42 -5.59 7.83 -9.07
N PRO A 43 -4.63 7.66 -8.14
CA PRO A 43 -4.75 6.61 -7.12
C PRO A 43 -5.92 6.89 -6.17
N THR A 44 -6.47 5.82 -5.61
CA THR A 44 -7.49 5.90 -4.56
C THR A 44 -6.88 6.40 -3.25
N PHE A 45 -5.66 5.97 -2.96
CA PHE A 45 -4.90 6.40 -1.79
C PHE A 45 -3.51 6.84 -2.23
N ARG A 46 -2.99 7.89 -1.59
CA ARG A 46 -1.62 8.33 -1.79
C ARG A 46 -0.75 7.80 -0.67
N LEU A 47 0.42 7.26 -1.03
CA LEU A 47 1.34 6.67 -0.07
C LEU A 47 2.56 7.56 0.14
N TYR A 48 3.04 7.56 1.38
CA TYR A 48 4.20 8.34 1.81
C TYR A 48 5.18 7.45 2.54
N GLY A 49 6.46 7.72 2.35
CA GLY A 49 7.52 7.11 3.12
C GLY A 49 8.31 8.18 3.87
N LEU A 50 9.17 7.74 4.79
CA LEU A 50 10.05 8.62 5.54
C LEU A 50 11.48 8.49 5.04
N THR A 51 12.13 9.64 4.82
CA THR A 51 13.55 9.67 4.51
C THR A 51 14.37 9.33 5.75
N PRO A 52 15.70 9.05 5.62
CA PRO A 52 16.55 8.84 6.79
C PRO A 52 16.52 9.99 7.79
N ARG A 53 16.18 11.20 7.34
CA ARG A 53 16.04 12.36 8.21
C ARG A 53 14.58 12.58 8.66
N MET A 54 13.75 11.55 8.55
CA MET A 54 12.36 11.55 9.00
C MET A 54 11.46 12.54 8.27
N ARG A 55 11.78 12.85 7.01
CA ARG A 55 10.94 13.69 6.17
C ARG A 55 9.95 12.83 5.41
N ARG A 56 8.69 13.24 5.41
CA ARG A 56 7.62 12.55 4.71
C ARG A 56 7.64 12.94 3.24
N ILE A 57 7.78 11.95 2.36
CA ILE A 57 7.77 12.17 0.91
C ILE A 57 6.73 11.26 0.25
N ASP A 58 6.16 11.74 -0.86
CA ASP A 58 5.23 10.98 -1.69
C ASP A 58 6.02 9.90 -2.45
N ILE A 59 5.67 8.64 -2.27
CA ILE A 59 6.36 7.52 -2.91
C ILE A 59 5.47 6.75 -3.88
N GLY A 60 4.17 7.00 -3.90
CA GLY A 60 3.28 6.30 -4.81
C GLY A 60 1.85 6.29 -4.35
N GLY A 61 1.15 5.20 -4.65
CA GLY A 61 -0.26 5.11 -4.32
C GLY A 61 -0.82 3.70 -4.41
N ILE A 62 -2.10 3.62 -4.07
CA ILE A 62 -2.90 2.41 -4.20
C ILE A 62 -4.07 2.74 -5.12
N TRP A 63 -4.24 1.93 -6.17
CA TRP A 63 -5.32 2.09 -7.15
C TRP A 63 -6.36 1.00 -6.96
N THR A 64 -7.63 1.38 -7.11
CA THR A 64 -8.73 0.42 -7.18
C THR A 64 -8.86 -0.06 -8.62
N ARG A 65 -8.82 -1.39 -8.81
CA ARG A 65 -8.97 -2.03 -10.12
C ARG A 65 -10.16 -2.98 -10.09
N GLN A 66 -10.64 -3.35 -11.27
CA GLN A 66 -11.65 -4.40 -11.40
C GLN A 66 -11.08 -5.56 -12.20
N ASN A 67 -11.33 -6.78 -11.73
CA ASN A 67 -10.98 -7.96 -12.50
C ASN A 67 -12.04 -8.25 -13.57
N CYS A 68 -11.84 -9.31 -14.37
CA CYS A 68 -12.76 -9.64 -15.45
C CYS A 68 -14.15 -10.11 -14.96
N GLU A 69 -14.28 -10.41 -13.67
CA GLU A 69 -15.56 -10.78 -13.04
C GLU A 69 -16.28 -9.56 -12.45
N GLY A 70 -15.68 -8.36 -12.56
CA GLY A 70 -16.27 -7.15 -12.03
C GLY A 70 -16.01 -6.90 -10.55
N ASN A 71 -15.19 -7.72 -9.90
CA ASN A 71 -14.83 -7.54 -8.50
C ASN A 71 -13.69 -6.56 -8.35
N ASP A 72 -13.78 -5.69 -7.34
CA ASP A 72 -12.74 -4.72 -7.05
C ASP A 72 -11.56 -5.37 -6.34
N TYR A 73 -10.35 -4.91 -6.68
CA TYR A 73 -9.14 -5.25 -5.95
C TYR A 73 -8.21 -4.04 -5.96
N PHE A 74 -7.22 -4.06 -5.07
CA PHE A 74 -6.26 -2.96 -4.96
C PHE A 74 -4.92 -3.36 -5.55
N THR A 75 -4.29 -2.41 -6.27
CA THR A 75 -2.89 -2.52 -6.68
C THR A 75 -2.10 -1.39 -6.04
N LEU A 76 -0.86 -1.69 -5.68
CA LEU A 76 0.06 -0.77 -5.04
C LEU A 76 1.26 -0.54 -5.94
N SER A 77 1.71 0.71 -6.04
CA SER A 77 2.91 1.05 -6.79
C SER A 77 3.66 2.13 -6.05
N VAL A 78 4.92 1.87 -5.73
CA VAL A 78 5.77 2.83 -5.02
C VAL A 78 7.14 2.93 -5.69
N CYS A 79 7.74 4.13 -5.59
CA CYS A 79 9.11 4.39 -6.01
C CYS A 79 10.00 4.43 -4.78
N THR A 80 11.03 3.59 -4.73
CA THR A 80 11.86 3.42 -3.54
C THR A 80 13.25 4.05 -3.65
N GLY A 81 13.56 4.64 -4.80
CA GLY A 81 14.93 5.08 -5.10
C GLY A 81 15.79 3.98 -5.72
N LEU A 82 15.38 2.73 -5.59
CA LEU A 82 16.00 1.56 -6.23
C LEU A 82 15.19 1.08 -7.43
N GLY A 83 14.11 1.78 -7.76
CA GLY A 83 13.21 1.45 -8.83
C GLY A 83 11.76 1.45 -8.36
N ARG A 84 10.89 0.96 -9.21
CA ARG A 84 9.46 0.88 -8.91
C ARG A 84 9.11 -0.51 -8.39
N PHE A 85 8.38 -0.54 -7.29
CA PHE A 85 7.84 -1.77 -6.71
C PHE A 85 6.33 -1.80 -6.95
N ASN A 86 5.83 -2.90 -7.52
CA ASN A 86 4.41 -3.09 -7.81
C ASN A 86 3.91 -4.34 -7.09
N ALA A 87 2.69 -4.28 -6.59
CA ALA A 87 2.09 -5.38 -5.85
C ALA A 87 0.56 -5.34 -5.96
N ASN A 88 -0.06 -6.47 -5.68
CA ASN A 88 -1.49 -6.54 -5.41
C ASN A 88 -1.69 -6.62 -3.91
N LEU A 89 -2.83 -6.12 -3.44
CA LEU A 89 -3.23 -6.28 -2.04
C LEU A 89 -4.24 -7.43 -1.95
N GLY A 90 -3.96 -8.40 -1.10
CA GLY A 90 -4.84 -9.52 -0.84
C GLY A 90 -5.11 -9.67 0.65
N ARG A 91 -5.90 -10.69 1.01
CA ARG A 91 -6.18 -10.95 2.42
C ARG A 91 -4.91 -11.40 3.13
N TYR A 92 -4.64 -10.82 4.30
CA TYR A 92 -3.46 -11.21 5.08
C TYR A 92 -3.68 -12.58 5.72
N PRO A 93 -2.81 -13.57 5.47
CA PRO A 93 -3.00 -14.93 5.98
C PRO A 93 -2.96 -14.98 7.50
N GLY A 94 -3.83 -15.80 8.08
CA GLY A 94 -3.84 -16.02 9.52
C GLY A 94 -4.46 -14.91 10.36
N GLN A 95 -5.06 -13.90 9.70
CA GLN A 95 -5.70 -12.78 10.39
C GLN A 95 -7.17 -12.71 9.97
N ASP A 96 -8.04 -12.41 10.93
CA ASP A 96 -9.47 -12.22 10.67
C ASP A 96 -9.84 -10.74 10.47
N ASP A 97 -8.86 -9.88 10.29
CA ASP A 97 -9.06 -8.45 10.11
C ASP A 97 -9.23 -8.13 8.64
N GLU A 98 -10.44 -7.73 8.24
CA GLU A 98 -10.76 -7.37 6.86
C GLU A 98 -10.10 -6.07 6.40
N THR A 99 -9.61 -5.26 7.34
CA THR A 99 -8.90 -4.01 7.04
C THR A 99 -7.40 -4.22 6.83
N LEU A 100 -6.92 -5.43 7.07
CA LEU A 100 -5.50 -5.78 6.96
C LEU A 100 -5.27 -6.56 5.66
N TYR A 101 -4.39 -6.02 4.81
CA TYR A 101 -4.07 -6.60 3.50
C TYR A 101 -2.63 -7.05 3.46
N ALA A 102 -2.38 -8.14 2.73
CA ALA A 102 -1.02 -8.57 2.41
C ALA A 102 -0.53 -7.87 1.14
N VAL A 103 0.73 -7.49 1.13
CA VAL A 103 1.40 -6.94 -0.07
C VAL A 103 1.99 -8.12 -0.84
N ILE A 104 1.43 -8.40 -2.01
CA ILE A 104 1.81 -9.53 -2.86
C ILE A 104 2.55 -8.98 -4.08
N ALA A 105 3.87 -9.08 -4.06
CA ALA A 105 4.70 -8.51 -5.12
C ALA A 105 4.41 -9.16 -6.47
N TRP A 106 4.44 -8.34 -7.51
CA TRP A 106 4.35 -8.86 -8.88
C TRP A 106 5.63 -9.63 -9.24
N ALA A 107 5.42 -10.74 -9.90
CA ALA A 107 6.55 -11.56 -10.37
C ALA A 107 7.23 -10.91 -11.60
#